data_af329a0ceec6118a97a12daa1cd3ccba
#
_entry.id   af329a0ceec6118a97a12daa1cd3ccba
#
_cell.length_a   1.000
_cell.length_b   1.000
_cell.length_c   1.000
_cell.angle_alpha   90.00
_cell.angle_beta   90.00
_cell.angle_gamma   90.00
#
_symmetry.space_group_name_H-M   'P 1'
#
loop_
_entity.id
_entity.type
_entity.pdbx_description
1 polymer ?
#
loop_
_entity_poly.entity_id
_entity_poly.type
_entity_poly.pdbx_seq_one_letter_code
_entity_poly.pdbx_strand_id
1 'polypeptide(L)'
;MLYKHVAIASVNHIEAPIRLSSAEIMQRLAPTLERLGIRDNLFEDVAGITARRIWDGPVTPSDAATMAAQKAIAASGISHEAIGILVNTSVCRDYLEPSTASIVHGNLGLADTCQNFDVGNACLGFLNGMDIAARMIERGDIEYALIVNGEASNLIAERTIERLLRPESSAEDFRSEFASLTLGSGAAAMVLGRSELLPNGHPFLGSVTRAATQFSHLCRGNMDRMVTDTRTLLVEGLKLAAKTF
;
A
#
# COMPACT_ATOMS: atom_id res chain seq x y z
N MET A 1 6.03 -21.62 -0.41
CA MET A 1 7.48 -21.89 -0.56
C MET A 1 8.11 -21.68 0.82
N LEU A 2 9.13 -22.47 1.18
CA LEU A 2 9.84 -22.32 2.47
C LEU A 2 11.24 -21.75 2.21
N TYR A 3 11.69 -20.86 3.09
CA TYR A 3 13.02 -20.24 3.07
C TYR A 3 13.82 -20.65 4.29
N LYS A 4 15.13 -20.82 4.12
CA LYS A 4 16.08 -21.19 5.18
C LYS A 4 17.10 -20.08 5.44
N HIS A 5 17.37 -19.28 4.43
CA HIS A 5 18.45 -18.29 4.40
C HIS A 5 17.94 -16.84 4.35
N VAL A 6 16.69 -16.59 4.76
CA VAL A 6 16.09 -15.25 4.70
C VAL A 6 15.66 -14.79 6.07
N ALA A 7 16.04 -13.56 6.42
CA ALA A 7 15.59 -12.89 7.63
C ALA A 7 15.21 -11.44 7.36
N ILE A 8 14.32 -10.90 8.22
CA ILE A 8 13.94 -9.50 8.26
C ILE A 8 14.96 -8.79 9.17
N ALA A 9 15.70 -7.82 8.61
CA ALA A 9 16.65 -6.98 9.35
C ALA A 9 15.95 -5.83 10.06
N SER A 10 15.01 -5.17 9.39
CA SER A 10 14.26 -4.03 9.95
C SER A 10 12.92 -3.86 9.26
N VAL A 11 11.97 -3.27 9.99
CA VAL A 11 10.68 -2.77 9.48
C VAL A 11 10.46 -1.38 10.05
N ASN A 12 10.14 -0.42 9.20
CA ASN A 12 9.86 0.94 9.64
C ASN A 12 8.71 1.54 8.86
N HIS A 13 8.09 2.57 9.43
CA HIS A 13 6.98 3.28 8.82
C HIS A 13 7.04 4.78 9.05
N ILE A 14 6.29 5.51 8.23
CA ILE A 14 5.99 6.93 8.38
C ILE A 14 4.48 7.11 8.39
N GLU A 15 3.96 7.71 9.43
CA GLU A 15 2.56 8.13 9.48
C GLU A 15 2.41 9.51 8.81
N ALA A 16 1.41 9.67 7.97
CA ALA A 16 1.02 10.98 7.49
C ALA A 16 0.50 11.84 8.67
N PRO A 17 0.83 13.14 8.73
CA PRO A 17 0.69 13.94 9.96
C PRO A 17 -0.74 14.30 10.32
N ILE A 18 -1.62 14.52 9.32
CA ILE A 18 -2.99 15.00 9.55
C ILE A 18 -3.91 13.82 9.81
N ARG A 19 -4.69 13.94 10.89
CA ARG A 19 -5.78 12.99 11.19
C ARG A 19 -7.09 13.55 10.66
N LEU A 20 -7.62 12.95 9.60
CA LEU A 20 -8.94 13.26 9.04
C LEU A 20 -9.97 12.28 9.59
N SER A 21 -10.96 12.78 10.34
CA SER A 21 -12.00 11.94 10.91
C SER A 21 -13.04 11.53 9.88
N SER A 22 -13.72 10.41 10.13
CA SER A 22 -14.87 9.98 9.34
C SER A 22 -16.01 10.97 9.42
N ALA A 23 -16.23 11.56 10.59
CA ALA A 23 -17.24 12.60 10.80
C ALA A 23 -17.00 13.85 9.91
N GLU A 24 -15.75 14.31 9.77
CA GLU A 24 -15.42 15.43 8.88
C GLU A 24 -15.76 15.12 7.42
N ILE A 25 -15.46 13.90 6.94
CA ILE A 25 -15.80 13.48 5.57
C ILE A 25 -17.34 13.44 5.40
N MET A 26 -18.06 12.85 6.38
CA MET A 26 -19.52 12.79 6.32
C MET A 26 -20.16 14.17 6.38
N GLN A 27 -19.61 15.08 7.18
CA GLN A 27 -20.04 16.49 7.22
C GLN A 27 -19.87 17.17 5.85
N ARG A 28 -18.77 16.96 5.16
CA ARG A 28 -18.56 17.49 3.80
C ARG A 28 -19.56 16.92 2.81
N LEU A 29 -19.97 15.67 2.97
CA LEU A 29 -20.96 14.99 2.13
C LEU A 29 -22.41 15.18 2.59
N ALA A 30 -22.67 15.95 3.66
CA ALA A 30 -24.01 16.11 4.24
C ALA A 30 -25.12 16.41 3.22
N PRO A 31 -24.95 17.32 2.23
CA PRO A 31 -25.99 17.58 1.23
C PRO A 31 -26.35 16.34 0.39
N THR A 32 -25.36 15.51 0.09
CA THR A 32 -25.55 14.26 -0.67
C THR A 32 -26.21 13.18 0.19
N LEU A 33 -25.78 13.05 1.45
CA LEU A 33 -26.35 12.08 2.38
C LEU A 33 -27.83 12.36 2.64
N GLU A 34 -28.19 13.62 2.88
CA GLU A 34 -29.59 14.05 3.05
C GLU A 34 -30.41 13.76 1.80
N ARG A 35 -29.94 14.15 0.62
CA ARG A 35 -30.61 13.92 -0.67
C ARG A 35 -30.84 12.44 -0.96
N LEU A 36 -29.88 11.58 -0.59
CA LEU A 36 -29.94 10.13 -0.86
C LEU A 36 -30.53 9.32 0.29
N GLY A 37 -30.86 9.94 1.43
CA GLY A 37 -31.37 9.24 2.61
C GLY A 37 -30.35 8.30 3.26
N ILE A 38 -29.06 8.63 3.19
CA ILE A 38 -27.95 7.84 3.73
C ILE A 38 -27.60 8.35 5.13
N ARG A 39 -27.39 7.43 6.08
CA ARG A 39 -27.01 7.77 7.46
C ARG A 39 -25.58 8.28 7.55
N ASP A 40 -25.33 9.22 8.46
CA ASP A 40 -24.04 9.90 8.66
C ASP A 40 -22.98 9.08 9.43
N ASN A 41 -23.38 8.00 10.10
CA ASN A 41 -22.48 7.14 10.87
C ASN A 41 -21.98 5.89 10.08
N LEU A 42 -22.16 5.87 8.75
CA LEU A 42 -21.91 4.70 7.92
C LEU A 42 -20.47 4.17 7.97
N PHE A 43 -19.47 5.06 8.10
CA PHE A 43 -18.06 4.62 8.18
C PHE A 43 -17.78 3.79 9.43
N GLU A 44 -18.33 4.19 10.57
CA GLU A 44 -18.14 3.45 11.82
C GLU A 44 -18.94 2.17 11.82
N ASP A 45 -20.19 2.22 11.40
CA ASP A 45 -21.11 1.07 11.39
C ASP A 45 -20.67 -0.03 10.41
N VAL A 46 -20.16 0.34 9.22
CA VAL A 46 -19.86 -0.62 8.14
C VAL A 46 -18.37 -1.00 8.11
N ALA A 47 -17.48 -0.04 8.33
CA ALA A 47 -16.04 -0.23 8.16
C ALA A 47 -15.24 -0.17 9.48
N GLY A 48 -15.84 0.26 10.59
CA GLY A 48 -15.16 0.44 11.87
C GLY A 48 -14.09 1.55 11.83
N ILE A 49 -14.11 2.42 10.80
CA ILE A 49 -13.07 3.44 10.59
C ILE A 49 -13.55 4.77 11.15
N THR A 50 -12.92 5.22 12.25
CA THR A 50 -13.19 6.52 12.87
C THR A 50 -12.37 7.66 12.27
N ALA A 51 -11.20 7.36 11.70
CA ALA A 51 -10.32 8.33 11.05
C ALA A 51 -9.32 7.66 10.12
N ARG A 52 -8.66 8.46 9.25
CA ARG A 52 -7.47 8.08 8.49
C ARG A 52 -6.42 9.16 8.59
N ARG A 53 -5.19 8.81 8.24
CA ARG A 53 -4.09 9.77 8.12
C ARG A 53 -4.00 10.27 6.69
N ILE A 54 -3.67 11.54 6.50
CA ILE A 54 -3.41 12.16 5.20
C ILE A 54 -2.16 13.05 5.27
N TRP A 55 -1.50 13.22 4.13
CA TRP A 55 -0.35 14.12 4.06
C TRP A 55 -0.76 15.59 4.13
N ASP A 56 0.12 16.39 4.70
CA ASP A 56 0.04 17.85 4.67
C ASP A 56 0.81 18.34 3.43
N GLY A 57 0.08 18.84 2.44
CA GLY A 57 0.66 19.29 1.18
C GLY A 57 0.97 18.17 0.16
N PRO A 58 1.78 18.49 -0.87
CA PRO A 58 1.98 17.64 -2.05
C PRO A 58 3.07 16.57 -1.85
N VAL A 59 2.95 15.72 -0.83
CA VAL A 59 3.86 14.57 -0.64
C VAL A 59 3.52 13.51 -1.67
N THR A 60 4.49 13.14 -2.50
CA THR A 60 4.34 12.10 -3.51
C THR A 60 4.50 10.69 -2.92
N PRO A 61 4.00 9.62 -3.59
CA PRO A 61 4.26 8.23 -3.19
C PRO A 61 5.75 7.91 -3.07
N SER A 62 6.59 8.42 -3.98
CA SER A 62 8.04 8.22 -3.92
C SER A 62 8.70 8.95 -2.74
N ASP A 63 8.25 10.16 -2.40
CA ASP A 63 8.74 10.89 -1.22
C ASP A 63 8.43 10.11 0.06
N ALA A 64 7.17 9.67 0.20
CA ALA A 64 6.71 8.88 1.33
C ALA A 64 7.51 7.58 1.48
N ALA A 65 7.67 6.83 0.37
CA ALA A 65 8.44 5.60 0.34
C ALA A 65 9.91 5.84 0.69
N THR A 66 10.51 6.92 0.18
CA THR A 66 11.91 7.32 0.49
C THR A 66 12.10 7.58 1.98
N MET A 67 11.18 8.33 2.61
CA MET A 67 11.24 8.60 4.06
C MET A 67 11.19 7.31 4.90
N ALA A 68 10.32 6.36 4.55
CA ALA A 68 10.23 5.08 5.24
C ALA A 68 11.49 4.22 5.01
N ALA A 69 12.01 4.22 3.77
CA ALA A 69 13.21 3.50 3.38
C ALA A 69 14.44 3.98 4.16
N GLN A 70 14.66 5.29 4.27
CA GLN A 70 15.75 5.87 5.05
C GLN A 70 15.74 5.39 6.50
N LYS A 71 14.55 5.35 7.13
CA LYS A 71 14.41 4.82 8.49
C LYS A 71 14.72 3.32 8.57
N ALA A 72 14.25 2.53 7.60
CA ALA A 72 14.47 1.09 7.59
C ALA A 72 15.96 0.76 7.38
N ILE A 73 16.63 1.43 6.46
CA ILE A 73 18.07 1.28 6.21
C ILE A 73 18.87 1.67 7.45
N ALA A 74 18.58 2.84 8.03
CA ALA A 74 19.27 3.30 9.26
C ALA A 74 19.08 2.31 10.42
N ALA A 75 17.88 1.78 10.61
CA ALA A 75 17.60 0.81 11.67
C ALA A 75 18.25 -0.56 11.44
N SER A 76 18.47 -0.96 10.18
CA SER A 76 19.14 -2.21 9.83
C SER A 76 20.66 -2.15 10.01
N GLY A 77 21.25 -0.96 9.93
CA GLY A 77 22.71 -0.75 9.90
C GLY A 77 23.38 -1.23 8.61
N ILE A 78 22.60 -1.56 7.58
CA ILE A 78 23.11 -2.06 6.28
C ILE A 78 23.43 -0.86 5.40
N SER A 79 24.58 -0.91 4.71
CA SER A 79 24.98 0.18 3.80
C SER A 79 24.16 0.18 2.53
N HIS A 80 23.99 1.35 1.91
CA HIS A 80 23.25 1.52 0.67
C HIS A 80 23.82 0.68 -0.48
N GLU A 81 25.14 0.53 -0.52
CA GLU A 81 25.88 -0.23 -1.54
C GLU A 81 25.63 -1.74 -1.47
N ALA A 82 25.23 -2.26 -0.29
CA ALA A 82 24.97 -3.67 -0.10
C ALA A 82 23.56 -4.10 -0.54
N ILE A 83 22.67 -3.14 -0.80
CA ILE A 83 21.29 -3.43 -1.24
C ILE A 83 21.31 -3.84 -2.72
N GLY A 84 20.98 -5.09 -3.00
CA GLY A 84 21.01 -5.65 -4.37
C GLY A 84 19.70 -5.42 -5.15
N ILE A 85 18.60 -5.11 -4.45
CA ILE A 85 17.30 -4.83 -5.09
C ILE A 85 16.44 -3.90 -4.24
N LEU A 86 15.73 -2.98 -4.93
CA LEU A 86 14.63 -2.19 -4.39
C LEU A 86 13.33 -2.56 -5.09
N VAL A 87 12.32 -2.95 -4.32
CA VAL A 87 10.97 -3.26 -4.83
C VAL A 87 9.99 -2.27 -4.23
N ASN A 88 9.43 -1.40 -5.08
CA ASN A 88 8.31 -0.55 -4.67
C ASN A 88 6.98 -1.29 -4.88
N THR A 89 6.09 -1.18 -3.90
CA THR A 89 4.83 -1.92 -3.85
C THR A 89 3.62 -1.01 -3.70
N SER A 90 3.79 0.29 -3.94
CA SER A 90 2.74 1.29 -3.82
C SER A 90 1.62 1.07 -4.84
N VAL A 91 0.39 1.31 -4.43
CA VAL A 91 -0.76 1.41 -5.34
C VAL A 91 -0.77 2.77 -6.02
N CYS A 92 -0.56 3.83 -5.22
CA CYS A 92 -0.38 5.18 -5.75
C CYS A 92 0.95 5.30 -6.48
N ARG A 93 0.97 6.09 -7.54
CA ARG A 93 2.17 6.34 -8.35
C ARG A 93 2.36 7.83 -8.57
N ASP A 94 3.61 8.26 -8.67
CA ASP A 94 3.94 9.64 -9.07
C ASP A 94 3.59 9.86 -10.54
N TYR A 95 4.04 8.92 -11.36
CA TYR A 95 3.90 8.95 -12.83
C TYR A 95 3.60 7.53 -13.35
N LEU A 96 3.16 7.46 -14.58
CA LEU A 96 3.13 6.21 -15.33
C LEU A 96 4.57 5.78 -15.72
N GLU A 97 5.41 6.75 -16.07
CA GLU A 97 6.83 6.68 -16.40
C GLU A 97 7.56 7.90 -15.83
N PRO A 98 8.69 7.75 -15.12
CA PRO A 98 9.36 6.50 -14.74
C PRO A 98 8.63 5.72 -13.64
N SER A 99 9.09 4.49 -13.34
CA SER A 99 8.59 3.72 -12.19
C SER A 99 8.85 4.46 -10.88
N THR A 100 7.96 4.32 -9.90
CA THR A 100 8.16 4.88 -8.55
C THR A 100 9.43 4.31 -7.90
N ALA A 101 9.72 3.03 -8.13
CA ALA A 101 10.97 2.40 -7.67
C ALA A 101 12.23 3.12 -8.18
N SER A 102 12.24 3.56 -9.45
CA SER A 102 13.37 4.29 -10.04
C SER A 102 13.60 5.64 -9.34
N ILE A 103 12.52 6.35 -9.01
CA ILE A 103 12.61 7.63 -8.28
C ILE A 103 13.15 7.41 -6.87
N VAL A 104 12.60 6.43 -6.13
CA VAL A 104 13.06 6.09 -4.77
C VAL A 104 14.52 5.64 -4.77
N HIS A 105 14.94 4.84 -5.77
CA HIS A 105 16.33 4.41 -5.95
C HIS A 105 17.26 5.62 -6.08
N GLY A 106 16.91 6.58 -6.94
CA GLY A 106 17.67 7.82 -7.12
C GLY A 106 17.71 8.68 -5.86
N ASN A 107 16.57 8.86 -5.17
CA ASN A 107 16.47 9.63 -3.93
C ASN A 107 17.34 9.06 -2.80
N LEU A 108 17.49 7.73 -2.76
CA LEU A 108 18.31 7.03 -1.75
C LEU A 108 19.80 6.98 -2.14
N GLY A 109 20.16 7.29 -3.39
CA GLY A 109 21.52 7.13 -3.89
C GLY A 109 22.03 5.69 -3.83
N LEU A 110 21.17 4.72 -4.16
CA LEU A 110 21.58 3.31 -4.19
C LEU A 110 22.57 3.04 -5.33
N ALA A 111 23.34 1.96 -5.22
CA ALA A 111 24.33 1.59 -6.21
C ALA A 111 23.69 1.31 -7.59
N ASP A 112 24.40 1.57 -8.67
CA ASP A 112 23.98 1.34 -10.05
C ASP A 112 23.78 -0.17 -10.37
N THR A 113 24.32 -1.03 -9.54
CA THR A 113 24.09 -2.49 -9.57
C THR A 113 22.81 -2.91 -8.86
N CYS A 114 22.16 -2.02 -8.09
CA CYS A 114 20.90 -2.30 -7.39
C CYS A 114 19.73 -2.32 -8.39
N GLN A 115 19.10 -3.46 -8.57
CA GLN A 115 17.92 -3.58 -9.42
C GLN A 115 16.74 -2.83 -8.79
N ASN A 116 15.85 -2.28 -9.60
CA ASN A 116 14.66 -1.62 -9.08
C ASN A 116 13.46 -1.81 -10.02
N PHE A 117 12.27 -2.03 -9.45
CA PHE A 117 11.01 -2.11 -10.20
C PHE A 117 9.78 -2.00 -9.26
N ASP A 118 8.62 -1.70 -9.86
CA ASP A 118 7.34 -1.67 -9.17
C ASP A 118 6.65 -3.04 -9.25
N VAL A 119 6.03 -3.46 -8.12
CA VAL A 119 5.14 -4.62 -8.05
C VAL A 119 3.73 -4.14 -7.73
N GLY A 120 2.86 -4.13 -8.74
CA GLY A 120 1.46 -3.73 -8.60
C GLY A 120 0.55 -4.92 -8.31
N ASN A 121 0.16 -5.11 -7.04
CA ASN A 121 -0.85 -6.09 -6.65
C ASN A 121 -1.70 -5.60 -5.47
N ALA A 122 -2.19 -4.37 -5.56
CA ALA A 122 -3.01 -3.73 -4.53
C ALA A 122 -2.45 -3.96 -3.11
N CYS A 123 -3.29 -4.28 -2.13
CA CYS A 123 -2.88 -4.49 -0.72
C CYS A 123 -1.91 -5.65 -0.52
N LEU A 124 -1.75 -6.55 -1.49
CA LEU A 124 -0.82 -7.69 -1.42
C LEU A 124 0.55 -7.39 -2.03
N GLY A 125 0.74 -6.23 -2.64
CA GLY A 125 2.00 -5.84 -3.29
C GLY A 125 3.20 -5.99 -2.37
N PHE A 126 3.10 -5.55 -1.11
CA PHE A 126 4.18 -5.64 -0.13
C PHE A 126 4.60 -7.09 0.15
N LEU A 127 3.63 -7.98 0.38
CA LEU A 127 3.90 -9.40 0.60
C LEU A 127 4.50 -10.07 -0.66
N ASN A 128 4.05 -9.67 -1.85
CA ASN A 128 4.63 -10.17 -3.09
C ASN A 128 6.07 -9.66 -3.28
N GLY A 129 6.35 -8.40 -2.97
CA GLY A 129 7.72 -7.85 -2.98
C GLY A 129 8.64 -8.61 -2.04
N MET A 130 8.18 -8.90 -0.82
CA MET A 130 8.90 -9.74 0.14
C MET A 130 9.20 -11.13 -0.43
N ASP A 131 8.21 -11.81 -1.03
CA ASP A 131 8.39 -13.17 -1.57
C ASP A 131 9.34 -13.20 -2.77
N ILE A 132 9.28 -12.19 -3.66
CA ILE A 132 10.20 -12.04 -4.79
C ILE A 132 11.63 -11.85 -4.29
N ALA A 133 11.86 -10.90 -3.39
CA ALA A 133 13.17 -10.62 -2.83
C ALA A 133 13.72 -11.82 -2.03
N ALA A 134 12.85 -12.48 -1.25
CA ALA A 134 13.24 -13.67 -0.49
C ALA A 134 13.74 -14.81 -1.37
N ARG A 135 13.15 -15.01 -2.56
CA ARG A 135 13.64 -16.02 -3.52
C ARG A 135 15.03 -15.70 -4.05
N MET A 136 15.32 -14.42 -4.29
CA MET A 136 16.64 -13.99 -4.75
C MET A 136 17.70 -14.16 -3.65
N ILE A 137 17.35 -13.82 -2.40
CA ILE A 137 18.22 -14.02 -1.23
C ILE A 137 18.45 -15.52 -0.97
N GLU A 138 17.39 -16.33 -0.98
CA GLU A 138 17.49 -17.80 -0.77
C GLU A 138 18.42 -18.47 -1.77
N ARG A 139 18.42 -18.03 -3.03
CA ARG A 139 19.31 -18.52 -4.09
C ARG A 139 20.73 -17.98 -3.98
N GLY A 140 20.94 -16.91 -3.22
CA GLY A 140 22.24 -16.23 -3.12
C GLY A 140 22.52 -15.26 -4.28
N ASP A 141 21.50 -14.85 -5.03
CA ASP A 141 21.65 -13.87 -6.11
C ASP A 141 21.96 -12.48 -5.55
N ILE A 142 21.42 -12.16 -4.35
CA ILE A 142 21.65 -10.92 -3.59
C ILE A 142 21.77 -11.21 -2.10
N GLU A 143 22.43 -10.31 -1.36
CA GLU A 143 22.54 -10.41 0.09
C GLU A 143 21.42 -9.67 0.82
N TYR A 144 21.05 -8.48 0.34
CA TYR A 144 20.03 -7.63 0.95
C TYR A 144 19.05 -7.09 -0.08
N ALA A 145 17.81 -6.90 0.37
CA ALA A 145 16.72 -6.33 -0.42
C ALA A 145 15.99 -5.27 0.38
N LEU A 146 15.53 -4.23 -0.29
CA LEU A 146 14.70 -3.16 0.25
C LEU A 146 13.31 -3.22 -0.39
N ILE A 147 12.27 -3.46 0.42
CA ILE A 147 10.87 -3.39 0.00
C ILE A 147 10.28 -2.10 0.55
N VAL A 148 9.66 -1.31 -0.32
CA VAL A 148 9.08 -0.01 0.05
C VAL A 148 7.64 0.10 -0.41
N ASN A 149 6.88 0.90 0.31
CA ASN A 149 5.53 1.31 -0.05
C ASN A 149 5.33 2.77 0.39
N GLY A 150 4.78 3.60 -0.48
CA GLY A 150 4.34 4.95 -0.15
C GLY A 150 2.96 5.20 -0.74
N GLU A 151 2.00 5.59 0.11
CA GLU A 151 0.63 5.85 -0.30
C GLU A 151 0.26 7.31 -0.05
N ALA A 152 -0.31 7.96 -1.08
CA ALA A 152 -0.84 9.32 -1.06
C ALA A 152 -2.28 9.33 -1.58
N SER A 153 -3.22 8.90 -0.74
CA SER A 153 -4.62 8.68 -1.11
C SER A 153 -5.47 9.96 -1.12
N ASN A 154 -4.91 11.10 -0.73
CA ASN A 154 -5.65 12.37 -0.60
C ASN A 154 -6.41 12.72 -1.89
N LEU A 155 -5.75 12.62 -3.04
CA LEU A 155 -6.31 13.01 -4.33
C LEU A 155 -7.55 12.18 -4.70
N ILE A 156 -7.50 10.86 -4.50
CA ILE A 156 -8.63 9.96 -4.81
C ILE A 156 -9.81 10.28 -3.89
N ALA A 157 -9.57 10.49 -2.60
CA ALA A 157 -10.61 10.84 -1.65
C ALA A 157 -11.28 12.19 -2.00
N GLU A 158 -10.49 13.22 -2.30
CA GLU A 158 -11.01 14.53 -2.70
C GLU A 158 -11.84 14.45 -3.99
N ARG A 159 -11.35 13.81 -5.03
CA ARG A 159 -12.09 13.61 -6.28
C ARG A 159 -13.36 12.79 -6.10
N THR A 160 -13.36 11.84 -5.18
CA THR A 160 -14.58 11.09 -4.84
C THR A 160 -15.60 11.99 -4.16
N ILE A 161 -15.18 12.81 -3.19
CA ILE A 161 -16.06 13.77 -2.52
C ILE A 161 -16.64 14.75 -3.56
N GLU A 162 -15.82 15.32 -4.44
CA GLU A 162 -16.26 16.22 -5.51
C GLU A 162 -17.33 15.58 -6.41
N ARG A 163 -17.14 14.31 -6.80
CA ARG A 163 -18.13 13.60 -7.63
C ARG A 163 -19.42 13.34 -6.89
N LEU A 164 -19.33 12.90 -5.64
CA LEU A 164 -20.50 12.57 -4.84
C LEU A 164 -21.33 13.81 -4.46
N LEU A 165 -20.72 14.98 -4.41
CA LEU A 165 -21.44 16.26 -4.19
C LEU A 165 -22.23 16.74 -5.40
N ARG A 166 -22.04 16.17 -6.60
CA ARG A 166 -22.81 16.55 -7.78
C ARG A 166 -24.27 16.15 -7.62
N PRO A 167 -25.22 17.00 -8.10
CA PRO A 167 -26.65 16.74 -7.97
C PRO A 167 -27.11 15.42 -8.60
N GLU A 168 -26.45 14.99 -9.69
CA GLU A 168 -26.74 13.77 -10.41
C GLU A 168 -26.19 12.49 -9.75
N SER A 169 -25.36 12.60 -8.72
CA SER A 169 -24.81 11.42 -8.05
C SER A 169 -25.91 10.60 -7.38
N SER A 170 -25.82 9.29 -7.54
CA SER A 170 -26.79 8.31 -7.07
C SER A 170 -26.34 7.57 -5.80
N ALA A 171 -27.27 6.87 -5.15
CA ALA A 171 -26.94 5.96 -4.05
C ALA A 171 -26.03 4.78 -4.50
N GLU A 172 -26.07 4.41 -5.79
CA GLU A 172 -25.19 3.42 -6.35
C GLU A 172 -23.76 3.95 -6.50
N ASP A 173 -23.59 5.20 -6.96
CA ASP A 173 -22.28 5.86 -7.01
C ASP A 173 -21.68 5.94 -5.60
N PHE A 174 -22.48 6.34 -4.60
CA PHE A 174 -22.01 6.39 -3.21
C PHE A 174 -21.55 5.01 -2.72
N ARG A 175 -22.33 3.95 -2.96
CA ARG A 175 -21.96 2.58 -2.55
C ARG A 175 -20.69 2.08 -3.23
N SER A 176 -20.60 2.27 -4.53
CA SER A 176 -19.47 1.79 -5.33
C SER A 176 -18.17 2.54 -5.06
N GLU A 177 -18.22 3.82 -4.70
CA GLU A 177 -17.07 4.67 -4.39
C GLU A 177 -16.77 4.79 -2.89
N PHE A 178 -17.59 4.21 -2.02
CA PHE A 178 -17.43 4.28 -0.56
C PHE A 178 -16.04 3.83 -0.09
N ALA A 179 -15.50 2.77 -0.66
CA ALA A 179 -14.19 2.25 -0.29
C ALA A 179 -13.06 3.27 -0.49
N SER A 180 -13.13 4.14 -1.50
CA SER A 180 -12.12 5.17 -1.75
C SER A 180 -12.07 6.24 -0.65
N LEU A 181 -13.19 6.48 0.04
CA LEU A 181 -13.26 7.38 1.18
C LEU A 181 -12.66 6.79 2.47
N THR A 182 -12.41 5.49 2.51
CA THR A 182 -11.80 4.82 3.68
C THR A 182 -10.27 4.79 3.62
N LEU A 183 -9.67 5.11 2.48
CA LEU A 183 -8.23 5.06 2.27
C LEU A 183 -7.50 6.12 3.10
N GLY A 184 -6.31 5.76 3.58
CA GLY A 184 -5.38 6.63 4.26
C GLY A 184 -4.04 6.70 3.55
N SER A 185 -3.20 7.64 3.96
CA SER A 185 -1.84 7.86 3.48
C SER A 185 -0.82 7.46 4.53
N GLY A 186 0.36 7.07 4.08
CA GLY A 186 1.47 6.67 4.93
C GLY A 186 2.53 5.95 4.11
N ALA A 187 3.57 5.49 4.76
CA ALA A 187 4.61 4.72 4.09
C ALA A 187 5.18 3.63 5.00
N ALA A 188 5.68 2.57 4.41
CA ALA A 188 6.38 1.50 5.10
C ALA A 188 7.59 1.02 4.28
N ALA A 189 8.61 0.55 4.98
CA ALA A 189 9.75 -0.08 4.34
C ALA A 189 10.30 -1.22 5.20
N MET A 190 10.86 -2.22 4.54
CA MET A 190 11.45 -3.40 5.15
C MET A 190 12.79 -3.72 4.47
N VAL A 191 13.79 -4.02 5.27
CA VAL A 191 15.04 -4.60 4.79
C VAL A 191 15.03 -6.10 5.08
N LEU A 192 15.15 -6.91 4.02
CA LEU A 192 15.40 -8.35 4.09
C LEU A 192 16.88 -8.63 3.80
N GLY A 193 17.39 -9.72 4.34
CA GLY A 193 18.76 -10.15 4.04
C GLY A 193 18.99 -11.62 4.34
N ARG A 194 20.21 -12.09 4.00
CA ARG A 194 20.65 -13.44 4.34
C ARG A 194 20.72 -13.61 5.85
N SER A 195 20.10 -14.67 6.35
CA SER A 195 20.03 -14.94 7.80
C SER A 195 21.42 -15.08 8.46
N GLU A 196 22.40 -15.59 7.73
CA GLU A 196 23.77 -15.76 8.20
C GLU A 196 24.49 -14.42 8.45
N LEU A 197 24.05 -13.35 7.76
CA LEU A 197 24.56 -11.99 7.90
C LEU A 197 23.76 -11.17 8.93
N LEU A 198 22.67 -11.72 9.44
CA LEU A 198 21.70 -11.04 10.30
C LEU A 198 21.48 -11.84 11.61
N PRO A 199 22.45 -11.89 12.54
CA PRO A 199 22.34 -12.70 13.75
C PRO A 199 21.16 -12.33 14.65
N ASN A 200 20.68 -11.08 14.57
CA ASN A 200 19.51 -10.58 15.30
C ASN A 200 18.27 -10.43 14.41
N GLY A 201 18.30 -10.91 13.16
CA GLY A 201 17.20 -10.84 12.22
C GLY A 201 16.07 -11.80 12.58
N HIS A 202 14.84 -11.45 12.18
CA HIS A 202 13.68 -12.32 12.36
C HIS A 202 13.53 -13.24 11.15
N PRO A 203 13.55 -14.59 11.31
CA PRO A 203 13.44 -15.50 10.18
C PRO A 203 12.16 -15.28 9.36
N PHE A 204 12.29 -15.17 8.05
CA PHE A 204 11.17 -15.19 7.12
C PHE A 204 11.02 -16.61 6.55
N LEU A 205 10.13 -17.39 7.12
CA LEU A 205 10.06 -18.84 6.91
C LEU A 205 9.44 -19.24 5.57
N GLY A 206 8.66 -18.37 4.95
CA GLY A 206 8.04 -18.68 3.66
C GLY A 206 6.75 -17.94 3.39
N SER A 207 6.14 -18.28 2.25
CA SER A 207 4.88 -17.70 1.80
C SER A 207 3.97 -18.74 1.15
N VAL A 208 2.65 -18.49 1.24
CA VAL A 208 1.62 -19.21 0.48
C VAL A 208 0.77 -18.19 -0.25
N THR A 209 0.61 -18.35 -1.56
CA THR A 209 -0.19 -17.46 -2.39
C THR A 209 -1.30 -18.23 -3.11
N ARG A 210 -2.50 -17.66 -3.11
CA ARG A 210 -3.63 -18.12 -3.91
C ARG A 210 -4.24 -16.93 -4.66
N ALA A 211 -4.79 -17.19 -5.83
CA ALA A 211 -5.44 -16.18 -6.65
C ALA A 211 -6.88 -16.59 -7.01
N ALA A 212 -7.77 -15.60 -7.10
CA ALA A 212 -9.15 -15.76 -7.55
C ALA A 212 -9.46 -14.68 -8.61
N THR A 213 -8.71 -14.73 -9.71
CA THR A 213 -8.68 -13.69 -10.77
C THR A 213 -10.01 -13.54 -11.52
N GLN A 214 -10.91 -14.53 -11.44
CA GLN A 214 -12.29 -14.39 -11.92
C GLN A 214 -13.07 -13.24 -11.24
N PHE A 215 -12.60 -12.75 -10.07
CA PHE A 215 -13.17 -11.65 -9.32
C PHE A 215 -12.42 -10.31 -9.51
N SER A 216 -11.50 -10.22 -10.47
CA SER A 216 -10.70 -9.00 -10.73
C SER A 216 -11.54 -7.77 -11.09
N HIS A 217 -12.79 -7.97 -11.53
CA HIS A 217 -13.73 -6.90 -11.85
C HIS A 217 -14.38 -6.23 -10.62
N LEU A 218 -14.30 -6.84 -9.43
CA LEU A 218 -14.97 -6.34 -8.22
C LEU A 218 -14.34 -5.08 -7.63
N CYS A 219 -13.07 -4.80 -7.93
CA CYS A 219 -12.41 -3.57 -7.55
C CYS A 219 -11.56 -3.07 -8.72
N ARG A 220 -11.88 -1.88 -9.22
CA ARG A 220 -11.16 -1.24 -10.32
C ARG A 220 -10.87 0.20 -9.97
N GLY A 221 -9.63 0.61 -10.15
CA GLY A 221 -9.19 1.97 -9.86
C GLY A 221 -8.18 2.48 -10.88
N ASN A 222 -8.19 3.78 -11.04
CA ASN A 222 -7.15 4.57 -11.69
C ASN A 222 -6.85 5.81 -10.84
N MET A 223 -6.06 6.75 -11.34
CA MET A 223 -5.70 7.97 -10.59
C MET A 223 -6.90 8.88 -10.26
N ASP A 224 -8.04 8.70 -10.92
CA ASP A 224 -9.21 9.56 -10.77
C ASP A 224 -10.33 8.93 -9.96
N ARG A 225 -10.55 7.64 -10.12
CA ARG A 225 -11.73 6.96 -9.59
C ARG A 225 -11.43 5.53 -9.18
N MET A 226 -11.98 5.10 -8.05
CA MET A 226 -12.01 3.69 -7.63
C MET A 226 -13.45 3.25 -7.41
N VAL A 227 -13.83 2.14 -8.01
CA VAL A 227 -15.15 1.52 -7.90
C VAL A 227 -14.99 0.12 -7.35
N THR A 228 -15.75 -0.20 -6.29
CA THR A 228 -15.61 -1.48 -5.57
C THR A 228 -16.97 -2.06 -5.21
N ASP A 229 -17.23 -3.31 -5.59
CA ASP A 229 -18.27 -4.13 -4.95
C ASP A 229 -17.71 -4.70 -3.65
N THR A 230 -17.75 -3.88 -2.60
CA THR A 230 -17.15 -4.18 -1.30
C THR A 230 -17.71 -5.46 -0.67
N ARG A 231 -19.02 -5.70 -0.82
CA ARG A 231 -19.68 -6.87 -0.22
C ARG A 231 -19.21 -8.17 -0.86
N THR A 232 -19.27 -8.25 -2.19
CA THR A 232 -18.85 -9.46 -2.92
C THR A 232 -17.35 -9.69 -2.75
N LEU A 233 -16.54 -8.63 -2.81
CA LEU A 233 -15.10 -8.70 -2.60
C LEU A 233 -14.74 -9.28 -1.22
N LEU A 234 -15.42 -8.83 -0.16
CA LEU A 234 -15.20 -9.35 1.19
C LEU A 234 -15.57 -10.84 1.30
N VAL A 235 -16.76 -11.23 0.80
CA VAL A 235 -17.24 -12.61 0.89
C VAL A 235 -16.31 -13.58 0.14
N GLU A 236 -15.95 -13.26 -1.10
CA GLU A 236 -15.07 -14.12 -1.91
C GLU A 236 -13.63 -14.11 -1.41
N GLY A 237 -13.16 -12.97 -0.90
CA GLY A 237 -11.85 -12.84 -0.25
C GLY A 237 -11.73 -13.72 0.99
N LEU A 238 -12.74 -13.74 1.87
CA LEU A 238 -12.77 -14.62 3.06
C LEU A 238 -12.75 -16.10 2.69
N LYS A 239 -13.50 -16.52 1.65
CA LYS A 239 -13.46 -17.90 1.14
C LYS A 239 -12.06 -18.30 0.66
N LEU A 240 -11.36 -17.38 -0.02
CA LEU A 240 -10.00 -17.63 -0.49
C LEU A 240 -8.99 -17.67 0.66
N ALA A 241 -9.12 -16.74 1.62
CA ALA A 241 -8.28 -16.71 2.83
C ALA A 241 -8.39 -18.02 3.62
N ALA A 242 -9.61 -18.52 3.85
CA ALA A 242 -9.84 -19.79 4.53
C ALA A 242 -9.20 -21.01 3.85
N LYS A 243 -9.00 -20.97 2.51
CA LYS A 243 -8.29 -22.02 1.76
C LYS A 243 -6.78 -21.86 1.80
N THR A 244 -6.28 -20.73 2.27
CA THR A 244 -4.85 -20.41 2.30
C THR A 244 -4.22 -20.85 3.61
N PHE A 245 -5.02 -20.90 4.68
CA PHE A 245 -4.67 -21.51 5.97
C PHE A 245 -4.89 -23.03 5.93
#